data_9db5e1b3de6ca4578cd40ce1af99ccf1
#
_entry.id   9db5e1b3de6ca4578cd40ce1af99ccf1
#
_cell.length_a   1.000
_cell.length_b   1.000
_cell.length_c   1.000
_cell.angle_alpha   90.00
_cell.angle_beta   90.00
_cell.angle_gamma   90.00
#
_symmetry.space_group_name_H-M   'P 1'
#
loop_
_entity.id
_entity.type
_entity.pdbx_description
1 polymer ?
#
loop_
_entity_poly.entity_id
_entity_poly.type
_entity_poly.pdbx_seq_one_letter_code
_entity_poly.pdbx_strand_id
1 'polypeptide(L)'
;MLDGRIATTHWQYCEQLGEQYPAINVRHNVLYVQQDNIWTSAGASAGTDACLSITRQLLGDAIAESVSKQMAVTLERSGSHIQIADATSSSQHRFDSDLDHLRMLFLAHPEHPWKAGDLAAALGMSVRTLERKFKEWGTTPHQWILRERLLMAQSLLISTTMRIDSIAHAVGFSDTDLMRRHFLRLFGMTPRQFQLRNERSRLADSLGNPPNGTLRQ
;
A
#
# COMPACT_ATOMS: atom_id res chain seq x y z
N MET A 1 18.54 10.04 -20.95
CA MET A 1 17.97 10.40 -19.62
C MET A 1 17.56 9.16 -18.82
N LEU A 2 16.90 8.17 -19.41
CA LEU A 2 16.46 6.94 -18.73
C LEU A 2 17.41 5.74 -18.91
N ASP A 3 18.45 5.84 -19.71
CA ASP A 3 19.40 4.75 -19.99
C ASP A 3 20.06 4.25 -18.70
N GLY A 4 20.05 2.94 -18.50
CA GLY A 4 20.53 2.28 -17.28
C GLY A 4 19.63 2.45 -16.05
N ARG A 5 18.49 3.14 -16.17
CA ARG A 5 17.58 3.41 -15.06
C ARG A 5 16.38 2.50 -15.08
N ILE A 6 15.77 2.35 -13.91
CA ILE A 6 14.47 1.71 -13.76
C ILE A 6 13.38 2.73 -14.11
N ALA A 7 12.43 2.32 -14.95
CA ALA A 7 11.27 3.15 -15.30
C ALA A 7 10.02 2.29 -15.44
N THR A 8 8.86 2.92 -15.41
CA THR A 8 7.57 2.30 -15.72
C THR A 8 6.75 3.18 -16.65
N THR A 9 5.78 2.57 -17.30
CA THR A 9 4.74 3.23 -18.08
C THR A 9 3.43 2.47 -17.93
N HIS A 10 2.39 2.86 -18.65
CA HIS A 10 1.14 2.11 -18.71
C HIS A 10 1.40 0.67 -19.17
N TRP A 11 0.75 -0.30 -18.56
CA TRP A 11 0.99 -1.73 -18.81
C TRP A 11 0.98 -2.11 -20.29
N GLN A 12 0.11 -1.49 -21.09
CA GLN A 12 0.01 -1.71 -22.53
C GLN A 12 1.28 -1.31 -23.30
N TYR A 13 2.09 -0.41 -22.76
CA TYR A 13 3.27 0.15 -23.43
C TYR A 13 4.60 -0.31 -22.81
N CYS A 14 4.56 -1.15 -21.77
CA CYS A 14 5.78 -1.61 -21.12
C CYS A 14 6.69 -2.41 -22.06
N GLU A 15 6.12 -3.34 -22.84
CA GLU A 15 6.87 -4.13 -23.81
C GLU A 15 7.45 -3.23 -24.91
N GLN A 16 6.63 -2.38 -25.50
CA GLN A 16 7.04 -1.44 -26.53
C GLN A 16 8.15 -0.50 -26.05
N LEU A 17 8.06 -0.01 -24.81
CA LEU A 17 9.10 0.83 -24.20
C LEU A 17 10.41 0.06 -24.07
N GLY A 18 10.39 -1.20 -23.62
CA GLY A 18 11.57 -2.04 -23.48
C GLY A 18 12.21 -2.41 -24.83
N GLU A 19 11.40 -2.67 -25.85
CA GLU A 19 11.87 -2.96 -27.20
C GLU A 19 12.51 -1.74 -27.87
N GLN A 20 11.87 -0.57 -27.76
CA GLN A 20 12.38 0.67 -28.36
C GLN A 20 13.62 1.23 -27.64
N TYR A 21 13.74 0.98 -26.34
CA TYR A 21 14.81 1.51 -25.49
C TYR A 21 15.42 0.40 -24.62
N PRO A 22 16.21 -0.51 -25.18
CA PRO A 22 16.75 -1.68 -24.45
C PRO A 22 17.66 -1.32 -23.27
N ALA A 23 18.16 -0.09 -23.22
CA ALA A 23 18.97 0.40 -22.11
C ALA A 23 18.13 0.75 -20.86
N ILE A 24 16.79 0.77 -20.95
CA ILE A 24 15.90 1.05 -19.82
C ILE A 24 15.49 -0.25 -19.15
N ASN A 25 15.60 -0.32 -17.82
CA ASN A 25 15.04 -1.43 -17.05
C ASN A 25 13.55 -1.17 -16.77
N VAL A 26 12.68 -1.67 -17.66
CA VAL A 26 11.24 -1.42 -17.55
C VAL A 26 10.64 -2.29 -16.44
N ARG A 27 10.02 -1.64 -15.44
CA ARG A 27 9.21 -2.29 -14.41
C ARG A 27 7.77 -2.39 -14.87
N HIS A 28 7.32 -3.62 -15.06
CA HIS A 28 5.92 -3.95 -15.36
C HIS A 28 5.07 -3.89 -14.08
N ASN A 29 3.77 -3.64 -14.24
CA ASN A 29 2.76 -3.77 -13.17
C ASN A 29 3.02 -2.96 -11.89
N VAL A 30 3.64 -1.78 -12.00
CA VAL A 30 3.80 -0.84 -10.88
C VAL A 30 3.20 0.52 -11.26
N LEU A 31 2.60 1.21 -10.30
CA LEU A 31 1.95 2.50 -10.59
C LEU A 31 2.97 3.59 -10.91
N TYR A 32 4.05 3.66 -10.16
CA TYR A 32 5.14 4.60 -10.40
C TYR A 32 6.46 4.08 -9.82
N VAL A 33 7.54 4.59 -10.37
CA VAL A 33 8.92 4.31 -9.93
C VAL A 33 9.61 5.64 -9.71
N GLN A 34 10.32 5.74 -8.60
CA GLN A 34 11.29 6.79 -8.34
C GLN A 34 12.69 6.21 -8.46
N GLN A 35 13.51 6.85 -9.27
CA GLN A 35 14.96 6.61 -9.25
C GLN A 35 15.69 7.95 -9.32
N ASP A 36 16.46 8.26 -8.29
CA ASP A 36 17.07 9.57 -8.08
C ASP A 36 15.99 10.68 -8.11
N ASN A 37 16.15 11.67 -8.99
CA ASN A 37 15.20 12.77 -9.18
C ASN A 37 14.21 12.54 -10.34
N ILE A 38 14.17 11.33 -10.89
CA ILE A 38 13.29 10.99 -12.01
C ILE A 38 12.15 10.11 -11.49
N TRP A 39 10.95 10.52 -11.83
CA TRP A 39 9.73 9.79 -11.55
C TRP A 39 9.06 9.38 -12.86
N THR A 40 8.66 8.14 -12.95
CA THR A 40 7.89 7.60 -14.08
C THR A 40 6.64 6.91 -13.55
N SER A 41 5.53 7.04 -14.22
CA SER A 41 4.25 6.47 -13.77
C SER A 41 3.49 5.78 -14.89
N ALA A 42 2.52 4.97 -14.51
CA ALA A 42 1.62 4.27 -15.42
C ALA A 42 0.57 5.20 -16.10
N GLY A 43 0.67 6.51 -15.91
CA GLY A 43 -0.25 7.49 -16.46
C GLY A 43 -1.55 7.64 -15.67
N ALA A 44 -2.44 8.53 -16.13
CA ALA A 44 -3.76 8.80 -15.53
C ALA A 44 -3.71 8.90 -13.98
N SER A 45 -4.51 8.09 -13.27
CA SER A 45 -4.59 8.11 -11.80
C SER A 45 -3.25 7.77 -11.11
N ALA A 46 -2.41 6.94 -11.73
CA ALA A 46 -1.09 6.62 -11.19
C ALA A 46 -0.12 7.83 -11.22
N GLY A 47 -0.32 8.76 -12.17
CA GLY A 47 0.38 10.05 -12.17
C GLY A 47 0.00 10.91 -10.96
N THR A 48 -1.27 10.90 -10.58
CA THR A 48 -1.75 11.57 -9.36
C THR A 48 -1.11 10.98 -8.11
N ASP A 49 -1.06 9.65 -7.99
CA ASP A 49 -0.40 8.97 -6.87
C ASP A 49 1.10 9.33 -6.79
N ALA A 50 1.80 9.38 -7.95
CA ALA A 50 3.19 9.81 -8.00
C ALA A 50 3.36 11.28 -7.55
N CYS A 51 2.50 12.20 -8.00
CA CYS A 51 2.53 13.60 -7.59
C CYS A 51 2.27 13.77 -6.09
N LEU A 52 1.32 13.05 -5.51
CA LEU A 52 1.06 13.07 -4.08
C LEU A 52 2.26 12.53 -3.29
N SER A 53 2.90 11.46 -3.79
CA SER A 53 4.13 10.93 -3.18
C SER A 53 5.28 11.93 -3.22
N ILE A 54 5.48 12.62 -4.35
CA ILE A 54 6.45 13.73 -4.47
C ILE A 54 6.11 14.85 -3.49
N THR A 55 4.86 15.26 -3.41
CA THR A 55 4.41 16.30 -2.49
C THR A 55 4.69 15.91 -1.04
N ARG A 56 4.42 14.67 -0.67
CA ARG A 56 4.72 14.15 0.66
C ARG A 56 6.21 14.17 0.96
N GLN A 57 7.03 13.76 0.01
CA GLN A 57 8.48 13.71 0.18
C GLN A 57 9.09 15.11 0.31
N LEU A 58 8.60 16.09 -0.45
CA LEU A 58 9.16 17.44 -0.48
C LEU A 58 8.57 18.38 0.58
N LEU A 59 7.27 18.27 0.84
CA LEU A 59 6.51 19.23 1.64
C LEU A 59 5.92 18.62 2.93
N GLY A 60 6.04 17.30 3.09
CA GLY A 60 5.56 16.58 4.26
C GLY A 60 4.13 16.09 4.16
N ASP A 61 3.76 15.22 5.11
CA ASP A 61 2.48 14.50 5.13
C ASP A 61 1.26 15.44 5.20
N ALA A 62 1.33 16.49 6.02
CA ALA A 62 0.19 17.40 6.23
C ALA A 62 -0.24 18.12 4.94
N ILE A 63 0.74 18.57 4.13
CA ILE A 63 0.47 19.25 2.86
C ILE A 63 -0.05 18.23 1.83
N ALA A 64 0.57 17.04 1.73
CA ALA A 64 0.11 16.00 0.82
C ALA A 64 -1.32 15.55 1.14
N GLU A 65 -1.68 15.44 2.42
CA GLU A 65 -3.03 15.09 2.85
C GLU A 65 -4.04 16.20 2.53
N SER A 66 -3.67 17.46 2.74
CA SER A 66 -4.51 18.61 2.36
C SER A 66 -4.79 18.64 0.86
N VAL A 67 -3.75 18.45 0.03
CA VAL A 67 -3.88 18.37 -1.43
C VAL A 67 -4.77 17.20 -1.85
N SER A 68 -4.56 16.02 -1.26
CA SER A 68 -5.39 14.82 -1.52
C SER A 68 -6.88 15.08 -1.23
N LYS A 69 -7.19 15.73 -0.11
CA LYS A 69 -8.57 16.12 0.25
C LYS A 69 -9.17 17.11 -0.76
N GLN A 70 -8.41 18.12 -1.17
CA GLN A 70 -8.88 19.11 -2.17
C GLN A 70 -9.12 18.50 -3.54
N MET A 71 -8.32 17.50 -3.93
CA MET A 71 -8.46 16.78 -5.19
C MET A 71 -9.57 15.71 -5.13
N ALA A 72 -10.22 15.50 -3.98
CA ALA A 72 -11.17 14.42 -3.73
C ALA A 72 -10.61 13.02 -4.03
N VAL A 73 -9.29 12.82 -3.87
CA VAL A 73 -8.61 11.54 -4.02
C VAL A 73 -8.51 10.89 -2.64
N THR A 74 -9.19 9.78 -2.46
CA THR A 74 -9.43 9.20 -1.13
C THR A 74 -8.22 8.48 -0.53
N LEU A 75 -7.29 7.97 -1.33
CA LEU A 75 -6.09 7.24 -0.87
C LEU A 75 -4.99 7.33 -1.93
N GLU A 76 -3.80 7.75 -1.52
CA GLU A 76 -2.59 7.58 -2.32
C GLU A 76 -2.18 6.12 -2.32
N ARG A 77 -2.08 5.53 -3.50
CA ARG A 77 -1.57 4.18 -3.69
C ARG A 77 -0.05 4.22 -3.75
N SER A 78 0.62 3.25 -3.14
CA SER A 78 2.08 3.16 -3.22
C SER A 78 2.53 2.87 -4.66
N GLY A 79 3.73 3.31 -5.03
CA GLY A 79 4.29 3.05 -6.36
C GLY A 79 4.37 1.57 -6.72
N SER A 80 4.53 0.70 -5.73
CA SER A 80 4.54 -0.76 -5.91
C SER A 80 3.14 -1.38 -6.06
N HIS A 81 2.07 -0.56 -6.02
CA HIS A 81 0.73 -1.05 -6.27
C HIS A 81 0.57 -1.47 -7.74
N ILE A 82 -0.21 -2.53 -7.99
CA ILE A 82 -0.33 -3.13 -9.31
C ILE A 82 -1.25 -2.29 -10.19
N GLN A 83 -0.88 -2.13 -11.48
CA GLN A 83 -1.75 -1.57 -12.49
C GLN A 83 -2.90 -2.56 -12.76
N ILE A 84 -4.12 -2.05 -12.97
CA ILE A 84 -5.23 -2.87 -13.46
C ILE A 84 -4.94 -3.12 -14.94
N ALA A 85 -4.56 -4.36 -15.28
CA ALA A 85 -4.38 -4.79 -16.65
C ALA A 85 -5.65 -5.47 -17.16
N ASP A 86 -5.99 -5.30 -18.43
CA ASP A 86 -7.11 -6.01 -19.07
C ASP A 86 -6.90 -7.54 -19.11
N ALA A 87 -7.99 -8.28 -19.14
CA ALA A 87 -8.12 -9.73 -18.94
C ALA A 87 -7.35 -10.65 -19.91
N THR A 88 -6.37 -10.20 -20.65
CA THR A 88 -5.64 -10.98 -21.65
C THR A 88 -4.32 -11.59 -21.18
N SER A 89 -3.77 -11.18 -20.04
CA SER A 89 -2.64 -11.89 -19.43
C SER A 89 -3.16 -12.84 -18.32
N SER A 90 -3.62 -13.99 -18.75
CA SER A 90 -4.48 -14.92 -17.99
C SER A 90 -3.89 -15.51 -16.71
N SER A 91 -2.59 -15.48 -16.48
CA SER A 91 -1.98 -16.03 -15.26
C SER A 91 -1.77 -14.99 -14.16
N GLN A 92 -1.41 -13.77 -14.52
CA GLN A 92 -1.13 -12.69 -13.57
C GLN A 92 -2.43 -12.08 -13.02
N HIS A 93 -3.43 -11.89 -13.89
CA HIS A 93 -4.76 -11.43 -13.49
C HIS A 93 -5.46 -12.36 -12.50
N ARG A 94 -5.32 -13.67 -12.73
CA ARG A 94 -5.90 -14.65 -11.81
C ARG A 94 -5.26 -14.58 -10.43
N PHE A 95 -3.95 -14.28 -10.36
CA PHE A 95 -3.26 -14.18 -9.08
C PHE A 95 -3.53 -12.84 -8.35
N ASP A 96 -3.74 -11.76 -9.06
CA ASP A 96 -4.17 -10.48 -8.48
C ASP A 96 -5.58 -10.61 -7.89
N SER A 97 -6.49 -11.25 -8.61
CA SER A 97 -7.82 -11.64 -8.11
C SER A 97 -7.72 -12.60 -6.91
N ASP A 98 -6.77 -13.55 -6.94
CA ASP A 98 -6.49 -14.46 -5.83
C ASP A 98 -6.06 -13.69 -4.57
N LEU A 99 -5.17 -12.69 -4.71
CA LEU A 99 -4.72 -11.87 -3.58
C LEU A 99 -5.82 -10.97 -3.03
N ASP A 100 -6.63 -10.38 -3.89
CA ASP A 100 -7.78 -9.57 -3.45
C ASP A 100 -8.79 -10.45 -2.70
N HIS A 101 -9.03 -11.67 -3.18
CA HIS A 101 -9.85 -12.64 -2.47
C HIS A 101 -9.26 -12.99 -1.09
N LEU A 102 -7.97 -13.30 -1.04
CA LEU A 102 -7.28 -13.54 0.24
C LEU A 102 -7.35 -12.34 1.18
N ARG A 103 -7.20 -11.13 0.65
CA ARG A 103 -7.29 -9.89 1.44
C ARG A 103 -8.69 -9.69 2.02
N MET A 104 -9.74 -9.95 1.24
CA MET A 104 -11.13 -9.91 1.72
C MET A 104 -11.37 -10.92 2.85
N LEU A 105 -10.90 -12.16 2.69
CA LEU A 105 -10.99 -13.19 3.74
C LEU A 105 -10.22 -12.80 5.00
N PHE A 106 -9.02 -12.25 4.81
CA PHE A 106 -8.17 -11.79 5.91
C PHE A 106 -8.84 -10.64 6.69
N LEU A 107 -9.46 -9.68 5.99
CA LEU A 107 -10.18 -8.57 6.61
C LEU A 107 -11.45 -9.01 7.35
N ALA A 108 -12.09 -10.09 6.87
CA ALA A 108 -13.27 -10.66 7.54
C ALA A 108 -12.91 -11.40 8.84
N HIS A 109 -11.71 -11.98 8.94
CA HIS A 109 -11.26 -12.78 10.08
C HIS A 109 -9.80 -12.46 10.46
N PRO A 110 -9.51 -11.23 10.91
CA PRO A 110 -8.13 -10.79 11.17
C PRO A 110 -7.47 -11.52 12.35
N GLU A 111 -8.26 -11.95 13.33
CA GLU A 111 -7.81 -12.69 14.51
C GLU A 111 -7.46 -14.15 14.20
N HIS A 112 -7.90 -14.69 13.05
CA HIS A 112 -7.61 -16.05 12.67
C HIS A 112 -6.09 -16.29 12.55
N PRO A 113 -5.55 -17.42 13.06
CA PRO A 113 -4.12 -17.70 12.98
C PRO A 113 -3.71 -18.18 11.59
N TRP A 114 -3.90 -17.33 10.59
CA TRP A 114 -3.62 -17.58 9.18
C TRP A 114 -2.24 -18.20 8.95
N LYS A 115 -2.20 -19.30 8.21
CA LYS A 115 -1.00 -20.01 7.75
C LYS A 115 -1.03 -20.17 6.23
N ALA A 116 0.10 -20.53 5.64
CA ALA A 116 0.18 -20.81 4.20
C ALA A 116 -0.84 -21.89 3.74
N GLY A 117 -1.14 -22.87 4.61
CA GLY A 117 -2.17 -23.90 4.34
C GLY A 117 -3.56 -23.31 4.17
N ASP A 118 -3.94 -22.35 5.02
CA ASP A 118 -5.26 -21.73 4.98
C ASP A 118 -5.43 -20.89 3.71
N LEU A 119 -4.38 -20.13 3.33
CA LEU A 119 -4.36 -19.36 2.09
C LEU A 119 -4.43 -20.28 0.86
N ALA A 120 -3.70 -21.38 0.87
CA ALA A 120 -3.73 -22.36 -0.22
C ALA A 120 -5.10 -23.01 -0.36
N ALA A 121 -5.73 -23.39 0.75
CA ALA A 121 -7.08 -23.96 0.76
C ALA A 121 -8.12 -22.96 0.24
N ALA A 122 -8.05 -21.69 0.67
CA ALA A 122 -8.95 -20.64 0.21
C ALA A 122 -8.89 -20.41 -1.31
N LEU A 123 -7.72 -20.64 -1.93
CA LEU A 123 -7.53 -20.52 -3.39
C LEU A 123 -7.66 -21.84 -4.15
N GLY A 124 -8.02 -22.93 -3.47
CA GLY A 124 -8.15 -24.26 -4.10
C GLY A 124 -6.85 -24.79 -4.70
N MET A 125 -5.69 -24.46 -4.10
CA MET A 125 -4.38 -24.90 -4.61
C MET A 125 -3.53 -25.56 -3.51
N SER A 126 -2.44 -26.24 -3.93
CA SER A 126 -1.48 -26.78 -2.97
C SER A 126 -0.61 -25.69 -2.35
N VAL A 127 -0.10 -25.93 -1.13
CA VAL A 127 0.85 -25.03 -0.46
C VAL A 127 2.08 -24.78 -1.33
N ARG A 128 2.61 -25.83 -1.99
CA ARG A 128 3.75 -25.72 -2.92
C ARG A 128 3.46 -24.75 -4.09
N THR A 129 2.24 -24.81 -4.64
CA THR A 129 1.83 -23.91 -5.73
C THR A 129 1.72 -22.48 -5.24
N LEU A 130 1.14 -22.29 -4.06
CA LEU A 130 1.04 -20.99 -3.40
C LEU A 130 2.43 -20.38 -3.16
N GLU A 131 3.34 -21.12 -2.53
CA GLU A 131 4.71 -20.67 -2.23
C GLU A 131 5.48 -20.29 -3.49
N ARG A 132 5.34 -21.06 -4.58
CA ARG A 132 5.95 -20.71 -5.87
C ARG A 132 5.41 -19.38 -6.39
N LYS A 133 4.10 -19.18 -6.37
CA LYS A 133 3.47 -17.92 -6.79
C LYS A 133 3.96 -16.73 -5.96
N PHE A 134 4.01 -16.87 -4.64
CA PHE A 134 4.54 -15.82 -3.76
C PHE A 134 6.02 -15.54 -3.99
N LYS A 135 6.83 -16.56 -4.32
CA LYS A 135 8.25 -16.41 -4.67
C LYS A 135 8.43 -15.64 -5.98
N GLU A 136 7.60 -15.90 -6.99
CA GLU A 136 7.57 -15.13 -8.24
C GLU A 136 7.30 -13.64 -7.98
N TRP A 137 6.58 -13.31 -6.91
CA TRP A 137 6.33 -11.95 -6.43
C TRP A 137 7.42 -11.38 -5.51
N GLY A 138 8.50 -12.13 -5.28
CA GLY A 138 9.60 -11.69 -4.41
C GLY A 138 9.24 -11.66 -2.92
N THR A 139 8.22 -12.43 -2.49
CA THR A 139 7.78 -12.50 -1.09
C THR A 139 7.45 -13.94 -0.69
N THR A 140 6.95 -14.14 0.52
CA THR A 140 6.45 -15.42 1.02
C THR A 140 5.04 -15.26 1.59
N PRO A 141 4.22 -16.33 1.68
CA PRO A 141 2.91 -16.29 2.33
C PRO A 141 2.97 -15.71 3.75
N HIS A 142 3.99 -16.09 4.52
CA HIS A 142 4.20 -15.58 5.88
C HIS A 142 4.49 -14.06 5.90
N GLN A 143 5.35 -13.57 5.02
CA GLN A 143 5.65 -12.14 4.92
C GLN A 143 4.44 -11.34 4.47
N TRP A 144 3.62 -11.89 3.58
CA TRP A 144 2.38 -11.27 3.15
C TRP A 144 1.37 -11.17 4.31
N ILE A 145 1.11 -12.27 5.04
CA ILE A 145 0.24 -12.27 6.22
C ILE A 145 0.70 -11.21 7.24
N LEU A 146 2.00 -11.18 7.51
CA LEU A 146 2.59 -10.22 8.44
C LEU A 146 2.34 -8.77 7.98
N ARG A 147 2.52 -8.51 6.68
CA ARG A 147 2.29 -7.19 6.10
C ARG A 147 0.82 -6.78 6.20
N GLU A 148 -0.12 -7.66 5.85
CA GLU A 148 -1.57 -7.37 5.94
C GLU A 148 -1.98 -7.08 7.40
N ARG A 149 -1.47 -7.82 8.39
CA ARG A 149 -1.67 -7.53 9.81
C ARG A 149 -1.17 -6.15 10.21
N LEU A 150 0.00 -5.76 9.75
CA LEU A 150 0.57 -4.44 10.05
C LEU A 150 -0.19 -3.30 9.38
N LEU A 151 -0.67 -3.48 8.15
CA LEU A 151 -1.52 -2.50 7.46
C LEU A 151 -2.86 -2.33 8.19
N MET A 152 -3.44 -3.43 8.66
CA MET A 152 -4.66 -3.36 9.48
C MET A 152 -4.40 -2.68 10.84
N ALA A 153 -3.29 -2.99 11.51
CA ALA A 153 -2.90 -2.30 12.73
C ALA A 153 -2.73 -0.79 12.50
N GLN A 154 -2.11 -0.40 11.39
CA GLN A 154 -1.99 1.01 10.98
C GLN A 154 -3.36 1.66 10.82
N SER A 155 -4.30 1.01 10.13
CA SER A 155 -5.66 1.51 9.96
C SER A 155 -6.37 1.70 11.30
N LEU A 156 -6.27 0.74 12.21
CA LEU A 156 -6.86 0.84 13.56
C LEU A 156 -6.24 1.96 14.40
N LEU A 157 -4.92 2.18 14.30
CA LEU A 157 -4.23 3.29 14.96
C LEU A 157 -4.71 4.66 14.45
N ILE A 158 -5.14 4.74 13.19
CA ILE A 158 -5.69 5.97 12.60
C ILE A 158 -7.16 6.14 12.98
N SER A 159 -7.97 5.09 12.86
CA SER A 159 -9.43 5.19 12.91
C SER A 159 -10.02 5.06 14.32
N THR A 160 -9.26 4.57 15.29
CA THR A 160 -9.75 4.25 16.63
C THR A 160 -8.89 4.84 17.74
N THR A 161 -9.41 4.82 18.97
CA THR A 161 -8.69 5.13 20.21
C THR A 161 -8.26 3.88 20.98
N MET A 162 -8.25 2.71 20.31
CA MET A 162 -7.92 1.45 20.93
C MET A 162 -6.47 1.47 21.49
N ARG A 163 -6.26 0.72 22.58
CA ARG A 163 -4.93 0.49 23.14
C ARG A 163 -4.11 -0.36 22.17
N ILE A 164 -2.81 -0.09 22.12
CA ILE A 164 -1.87 -0.81 21.21
C ILE A 164 -1.91 -2.32 21.45
N ASP A 165 -2.05 -2.75 22.72
CA ASP A 165 -2.14 -4.18 23.07
C ASP A 165 -3.42 -4.79 22.47
N SER A 166 -4.55 -4.09 22.58
CA SER A 166 -5.82 -4.53 21.99
C SER A 166 -5.75 -4.59 20.46
N ILE A 167 -5.08 -3.62 19.83
CA ILE A 167 -4.85 -3.63 18.38
C ILE A 167 -4.01 -4.84 17.99
N ALA A 168 -2.91 -5.14 18.72
CA ALA A 168 -2.07 -6.29 18.42
C ALA A 168 -2.87 -7.59 18.40
N HIS A 169 -3.70 -7.81 19.41
CA HIS A 169 -4.57 -9.00 19.47
C HIS A 169 -5.63 -9.00 18.37
N ALA A 170 -6.29 -7.87 18.12
CA ALA A 170 -7.32 -7.75 17.10
C ALA A 170 -6.82 -8.07 15.69
N VAL A 171 -5.54 -7.78 15.39
CA VAL A 171 -4.94 -8.10 14.09
C VAL A 171 -4.16 -9.42 14.08
N GLY A 172 -4.32 -10.24 15.13
CA GLY A 172 -3.80 -11.61 15.20
C GLY A 172 -2.33 -11.74 15.59
N PHE A 173 -1.72 -10.76 16.27
CA PHE A 173 -0.42 -10.93 16.92
C PHE A 173 -0.61 -11.58 18.30
N SER A 174 0.18 -12.60 18.57
CA SER A 174 0.23 -13.25 19.91
C SER A 174 0.92 -12.39 20.95
N ASP A 175 1.76 -11.45 20.50
CA ASP A 175 2.59 -10.61 21.35
C ASP A 175 2.69 -9.19 20.79
N THR A 176 2.42 -8.21 21.64
CA THR A 176 2.49 -6.78 21.29
C THR A 176 3.90 -6.34 20.92
N ASP A 177 4.93 -6.89 21.54
CA ASP A 177 6.31 -6.53 21.23
C ASP A 177 6.75 -7.07 19.87
N LEU A 178 6.21 -8.21 19.47
CA LEU A 178 6.39 -8.74 18.11
C LEU A 178 5.78 -7.77 17.08
N MET A 179 4.55 -7.32 17.30
CA MET A 179 3.92 -6.31 16.46
C MET A 179 4.75 -5.02 16.40
N ARG A 180 5.22 -4.50 17.55
CA ARG A 180 6.02 -3.28 17.64
C ARG A 180 7.30 -3.36 16.81
N ARG A 181 8.04 -4.48 16.89
CA ARG A 181 9.28 -4.69 16.12
C ARG A 181 9.02 -4.70 14.61
N HIS A 182 8.00 -5.41 14.18
CA HIS A 182 7.66 -5.48 12.75
C HIS A 182 7.07 -4.17 12.22
N PHE A 183 6.27 -3.47 13.03
CA PHE A 183 5.71 -2.17 12.70
C PHE A 183 6.81 -1.12 12.53
N LEU A 184 7.78 -1.07 13.46
CA LEU A 184 8.94 -0.19 13.35
C LEU A 184 9.75 -0.48 12.08
N ARG A 185 9.96 -1.77 11.74
CA ARG A 185 10.69 -2.16 10.53
C ARG A 185 9.98 -1.74 9.25
N LEU A 186 8.65 -1.84 9.22
CA LEU A 186 7.86 -1.54 8.02
C LEU A 186 7.61 -0.03 7.84
N PHE A 187 7.30 0.69 8.92
CA PHE A 187 6.86 2.09 8.88
C PHE A 187 7.91 3.09 9.40
N GLY A 188 9.07 2.64 9.83
CA GLY A 188 10.15 3.50 10.34
C GLY A 188 9.88 4.15 11.69
N MET A 189 8.73 3.86 12.34
CA MET A 189 8.35 4.41 13.64
C MET A 189 7.54 3.39 14.46
N THR A 190 7.51 3.57 15.76
CA THR A 190 6.72 2.69 16.64
C THR A 190 5.22 2.97 16.52
N PRO A 191 4.32 1.99 16.85
CA PRO A 191 2.88 2.21 16.86
C PRO A 191 2.47 3.42 17.72
N ARG A 192 3.14 3.64 18.86
CA ARG A 192 2.87 4.79 19.74
C ARG A 192 3.21 6.13 19.10
N GLN A 193 4.38 6.21 18.45
CA GLN A 193 4.79 7.41 17.71
C GLN A 193 3.81 7.69 16.55
N PHE A 194 3.38 6.65 15.85
CA PHE A 194 2.42 6.75 14.76
C PHE A 194 1.06 7.27 15.26
N GLN A 195 0.54 6.72 16.35
CA GLN A 195 -0.70 7.16 16.99
C GLN A 195 -0.64 8.64 17.41
N LEU A 196 0.41 9.04 18.13
CA LEU A 196 0.60 10.43 18.58
C LEU A 196 0.70 11.43 17.41
N ARG A 197 1.36 11.02 16.31
CA ARG A 197 1.46 11.84 15.11
C ARG A 197 0.07 12.09 14.51
N ASN A 198 -0.75 11.06 14.40
CA ASN A 198 -2.10 11.18 13.87
C ASN A 198 -3.05 11.98 14.79
N GLU A 199 -2.91 11.82 16.11
CA GLU A 199 -3.67 12.64 17.07
C GLU A 199 -3.35 14.13 16.91
N ARG A 200 -2.08 14.50 16.75
CA ARG A 200 -1.65 15.89 16.51
C ARG A 200 -2.20 16.44 15.19
N SER A 201 -2.19 15.66 14.11
CA SER A 201 -2.77 16.06 12.82
C SER A 201 -4.27 16.34 12.95
N ARG A 202 -5.01 15.46 13.63
CA ARG A 202 -6.46 15.64 13.87
C ARG A 202 -6.77 16.89 14.69
N LEU A 203 -5.97 17.18 15.71
CA LEU A 203 -6.13 18.40 16.53
C LEU A 203 -5.82 19.66 15.73
N ALA A 204 -4.79 19.63 14.88
CA ALA A 204 -4.45 20.76 14.01
C ALA A 204 -5.57 21.04 12.99
N ASP A 205 -6.16 19.99 12.40
CA ASP A 205 -7.29 20.08 11.47
C ASP A 205 -8.56 20.65 12.15
N SER A 206 -8.83 20.27 13.41
CA SER A 206 -9.96 20.75 14.17
C SER A 206 -9.84 22.21 14.60
N LEU A 207 -8.61 22.71 14.78
CA LEU A 207 -8.34 24.08 15.17
C LEU A 207 -8.18 25.03 13.96
N GLY A 208 -7.89 24.48 12.78
CA GLY A 208 -7.64 25.24 11.54
C GLY A 208 -8.88 25.60 10.72
N ASN A 209 -10.08 25.08 11.05
CA ASN A 209 -11.31 25.36 10.33
C ASN A 209 -12.35 25.98 11.27
N PRO A 210 -12.39 27.34 11.46
CA PRO A 210 -13.48 27.97 12.19
C PRO A 210 -14.80 27.70 11.44
N PRO A 211 -15.92 27.44 12.14
CA PRO A 211 -17.20 27.23 11.51
C PRO A 211 -17.53 28.48 10.68
N ASN A 212 -17.77 28.28 9.39
CA ASN A 212 -18.23 29.34 8.47
C ASN A 212 -19.36 30.10 9.14
N GLY A 213 -19.05 31.32 9.57
CA GLY A 213 -20.00 32.24 10.14
C GLY A 213 -21.13 32.45 9.14
N THR A 214 -22.32 32.14 9.55
CA THR A 214 -23.60 32.54 8.97
C THR A 214 -23.51 33.99 8.49
N LEU A 215 -23.38 34.19 7.19
CA LEU A 215 -23.75 35.48 6.57
C LEU A 215 -25.26 35.61 6.72
N ARG A 216 -25.69 36.30 7.80
CA ARG A 216 -26.95 36.99 7.78
C ARG A 216 -26.76 38.27 6.94
N GLN A 217 -27.63 38.34 5.95
CA GLN A 217 -28.03 39.55 5.19
C GLN A 217 -27.32 40.84 5.46
#